data_ce911d090aae30f28343381e87f6e389
#
_entry.id   ce911d090aae30f28343381e87f6e389
#
_cell.length_a   1.000
_cell.length_b   1.000
_cell.length_c   1.000
_cell.angle_alpha   90.00
_cell.angle_beta   90.00
_cell.angle_gamma   90.00
#
_symmetry.space_group_name_H-M   'P 1'
#
loop_
_entity.id
_entity.type
_entity.pdbx_description
1 polymer ?
#
loop_
_entity_poly.entity_id
_entity_poly.type
_entity_poly.pdbx_seq_one_letter_code
_entity_poly.pdbx_strand_id
1 'polypeptide(L)'
;MVKIKKPEKTPRFSAAGVFLFCVVILTGFTCCMTSVPATLTYSHPFYVRDVPFYPGEDYQCGPSVLASVLNNLGYDIVPEDISREIYLRKVKGTLNIDMVSFARRFEDITVTEFYGDLTLLRENLSMGYPLIVFVDLGIWSIRKGHYMLVVGYDDSIGGVIVYSGAEKDKVIGYKEFMRMWERGGYWALRIAKE
;
A
#
# COMPACT_ATOMS: atom_id res chain seq x y z
N MET A 1 55.56 -55.81 27.43
CA MET A 1 55.65 -55.01 28.66
C MET A 1 55.04 -53.66 28.46
N VAL A 2 53.72 -53.52 28.71
CA VAL A 2 52.96 -52.30 28.43
C VAL A 2 52.87 -51.51 29.72
N LYS A 3 53.42 -50.26 29.72
CA LYS A 3 53.32 -49.33 30.84
C LYS A 3 51.96 -48.66 30.87
N ILE A 4 51.17 -48.92 31.89
CA ILE A 4 49.88 -48.25 32.19
C ILE A 4 50.17 -46.89 32.82
N LYS A 5 49.74 -45.80 32.18
CA LYS A 5 49.87 -44.42 32.63
C LYS A 5 48.74 -44.13 33.61
N LYS A 6 49.05 -43.59 34.78
CA LYS A 6 48.15 -43.26 35.88
C LYS A 6 47.26 -42.09 35.52
N PRO A 7 45.96 -42.06 35.89
CA PRO A 7 45.09 -40.95 35.54
C PRO A 7 45.41 -39.69 36.34
N GLU A 8 45.42 -38.57 35.63
CA GLU A 8 45.67 -37.22 36.14
C GLU A 8 44.41 -36.70 36.91
N LYS A 9 44.63 -36.05 38.02
CA LYS A 9 43.57 -35.55 38.92
C LYS A 9 42.90 -34.34 38.30
N THR A 10 41.59 -34.43 38.05
CA THR A 10 40.73 -33.29 37.70
C THR A 10 40.65 -32.25 38.82
N PRO A 11 40.75 -30.94 38.51
CA PRO A 11 40.59 -29.89 39.53
C PRO A 11 39.15 -29.84 40.04
N ARG A 12 38.97 -29.89 41.35
CA ARG A 12 37.70 -29.68 42.02
C ARG A 12 37.40 -28.17 42.02
N PHE A 13 36.45 -27.74 41.17
CA PHE A 13 35.89 -26.40 41.28
C PHE A 13 35.02 -26.30 42.54
N SER A 14 35.33 -25.35 43.38
CA SER A 14 34.57 -25.05 44.60
C SER A 14 33.21 -24.46 44.21
N ALA A 15 32.11 -24.97 44.81
CA ALA A 15 30.74 -24.54 44.58
C ALA A 15 30.51 -23.02 44.82
N ALA A 16 31.39 -22.37 45.60
CA ALA A 16 31.33 -20.94 45.87
C ALA A 16 31.73 -20.06 44.66
N GLY A 17 32.62 -20.56 43.75
CA GLY A 17 33.04 -19.81 42.57
C GLY A 17 31.98 -19.79 41.45
N VAL A 18 31.19 -20.85 41.38
CA VAL A 18 30.10 -20.94 40.37
C VAL A 18 28.94 -20.00 40.71
N PHE A 19 28.64 -19.80 42.00
CA PHE A 19 27.56 -18.91 42.43
C PHE A 19 27.87 -17.43 42.18
N LEU A 20 29.13 -17.01 42.31
CA LEU A 20 29.55 -15.62 42.06
C LEU A 20 29.55 -15.29 40.57
N PHE A 21 29.84 -16.27 39.72
CA PHE A 21 29.81 -16.07 38.25
C PHE A 21 28.41 -15.97 37.68
N CYS A 22 27.43 -16.70 38.26
CA CYS A 22 26.02 -16.62 37.84
C CYS A 22 25.35 -15.30 38.23
N VAL A 23 25.77 -14.66 39.35
CA VAL A 23 25.20 -13.38 39.81
C VAL A 23 25.65 -12.20 38.94
N VAL A 24 26.88 -12.24 38.42
CA VAL A 24 27.42 -11.18 37.54
C VAL A 24 26.78 -11.20 36.14
N ILE A 25 26.33 -12.37 35.67
CA ILE A 25 25.66 -12.50 34.35
C ILE A 25 24.21 -12.00 34.39
N LEU A 26 23.55 -12.00 35.56
CA LEU A 26 22.14 -11.57 35.66
C LEU A 26 21.95 -10.05 35.75
N THR A 27 23.00 -9.26 35.96
CA THR A 27 22.89 -7.78 36.06
C THR A 27 23.23 -7.06 34.76
N GLY A 28 23.63 -7.76 33.69
CA GLY A 28 24.11 -7.20 32.42
C GLY A 28 23.07 -7.08 31.28
N PHE A 29 21.86 -7.59 31.45
CA PHE A 29 20.80 -7.43 30.44
C PHE A 29 19.87 -6.25 30.79
N THR A 30 20.42 -5.04 30.77
CA THR A 30 19.57 -3.86 30.54
C THR A 30 19.16 -3.91 29.09
N CYS A 31 18.04 -4.57 28.84
CA CYS A 31 17.37 -4.55 27.53
C CYS A 31 17.04 -3.09 27.21
N CYS A 32 17.80 -2.46 26.29
CA CYS A 32 17.33 -1.27 25.59
C CYS A 32 16.03 -1.66 24.91
N MET A 33 14.90 -1.43 25.57
CA MET A 33 13.61 -1.34 24.89
C MET A 33 13.72 -0.16 23.95
N THR A 34 14.12 -0.41 22.71
CA THR A 34 13.82 0.50 21.61
C THR A 34 12.31 0.59 21.58
N SER A 35 11.77 1.71 22.04
CA SER A 35 10.37 2.05 21.82
C SER A 35 10.13 2.00 20.31
N VAL A 36 9.45 0.96 19.84
CA VAL A 36 8.87 0.94 18.51
C VAL A 36 8.00 2.19 18.44
N PRO A 37 8.22 3.11 17.48
CA PRO A 37 7.37 4.28 17.37
C PRO A 37 5.93 3.81 17.31
N ALA A 38 5.08 4.39 18.15
CA ALA A 38 3.66 4.08 18.15
C ALA A 38 3.17 4.22 16.73
N THR A 39 2.78 3.11 16.12
CA THR A 39 2.11 3.10 14.82
C THR A 39 0.94 4.04 14.99
N LEU A 40 0.90 5.14 14.24
CA LEU A 40 -0.21 6.07 14.25
C LEU A 40 -1.46 5.25 13.93
N THR A 41 -2.23 4.92 14.95
CA THR A 41 -3.48 4.21 14.79
C THR A 41 -4.49 5.24 14.29
N TYR A 42 -4.63 5.35 12.97
CA TYR A 42 -5.73 6.11 12.38
C TYR A 42 -7.02 5.34 12.68
N SER A 43 -7.65 5.66 13.80
CA SER A 43 -8.85 4.96 14.29
C SER A 43 -10.17 5.55 13.79
N HIS A 44 -10.11 6.50 12.84
CA HIS A 44 -11.30 7.17 12.34
C HIS A 44 -11.51 6.85 10.86
N PRO A 45 -12.77 6.57 10.44
CA PRO A 45 -13.09 6.47 9.04
C PRO A 45 -12.81 7.80 8.35
N PHE A 46 -12.21 7.74 7.19
CA PHE A 46 -11.95 8.88 6.35
C PHE A 46 -12.51 8.66 4.94
N TYR A 47 -13.14 9.70 4.39
CA TYR A 47 -13.74 9.63 3.06
C TYR A 47 -13.60 10.99 2.36
N VAL A 48 -12.99 11.00 1.18
CA VAL A 48 -12.90 12.17 0.31
C VAL A 48 -14.26 12.40 -0.34
N ARG A 49 -14.90 13.51 0.03
CA ARG A 49 -16.27 13.82 -0.43
C ARG A 49 -16.28 14.44 -1.81
N ASP A 50 -17.47 14.43 -2.43
CA ASP A 50 -17.79 15.12 -3.68
C ASP A 50 -16.97 14.67 -4.89
N VAL A 51 -16.33 13.49 -4.82
CA VAL A 51 -15.65 12.89 -5.97
C VAL A 51 -16.70 12.34 -6.94
N PRO A 52 -16.77 12.82 -8.19
CA PRO A 52 -17.69 12.29 -9.17
C PRO A 52 -17.40 10.81 -9.45
N PHE A 53 -18.45 10.02 -9.64
CA PHE A 53 -18.34 8.62 -10.03
C PHE A 53 -18.76 8.43 -11.46
N TYR A 54 -17.87 7.87 -12.26
CA TYR A 54 -18.15 7.43 -13.63
C TYR A 54 -18.05 5.91 -13.68
N PRO A 55 -19.18 5.21 -13.89
CA PRO A 55 -19.15 3.76 -14.06
C PRO A 55 -18.34 3.43 -15.31
N GLY A 56 -17.35 2.55 -15.17
CA GLY A 56 -16.50 2.09 -16.27
C GLY A 56 -16.67 0.61 -16.52
N GLU A 57 -16.88 0.21 -17.76
CA GLU A 57 -16.77 -1.20 -18.15
C GLU A 57 -15.31 -1.66 -18.16
N ASP A 58 -15.07 -2.96 -18.33
CA ASP A 58 -13.78 -3.64 -18.14
C ASP A 58 -12.55 -2.96 -18.80
N TYR A 59 -12.72 -2.18 -19.86
CA TYR A 59 -11.63 -1.49 -20.57
C TYR A 59 -11.60 0.03 -20.41
N GLN A 60 -12.59 0.60 -19.69
CA GLN A 60 -12.69 2.05 -19.45
C GLN A 60 -12.30 2.42 -18.00
N CYS A 61 -11.86 1.47 -17.19
CA CYS A 61 -11.55 1.73 -15.79
C CYS A 61 -10.52 2.87 -15.61
N GLY A 62 -9.47 2.93 -16.43
CA GLY A 62 -8.47 4.02 -16.37
C GLY A 62 -9.08 5.40 -16.69
N PRO A 63 -9.69 5.58 -17.87
CA PRO A 63 -10.38 6.83 -18.22
C PRO A 63 -11.42 7.28 -17.19
N SER A 64 -12.24 6.35 -16.66
CA SER A 64 -13.29 6.67 -15.67
C SER A 64 -12.73 7.21 -14.37
N VAL A 65 -11.71 6.55 -13.78
CA VAL A 65 -11.10 7.02 -12.52
C VAL A 65 -10.30 8.32 -12.73
N LEU A 66 -9.72 8.50 -13.92
CA LEU A 66 -9.00 9.74 -14.24
C LEU A 66 -9.97 10.91 -14.39
N ALA A 67 -11.11 10.72 -15.08
CA ALA A 67 -12.17 11.70 -15.15
C ALA A 67 -12.71 12.06 -13.77
N SER A 68 -12.89 11.07 -12.88
CA SER A 68 -13.36 11.31 -11.51
C SER A 68 -12.43 12.24 -10.76
N VAL A 69 -11.11 12.04 -10.84
CA VAL A 69 -10.13 12.89 -10.16
C VAL A 69 -10.07 14.28 -10.80
N LEU A 70 -9.99 14.38 -12.11
CA LEU A 70 -9.91 15.67 -12.80
C LEU A 70 -11.16 16.54 -12.56
N ASN A 71 -12.36 15.95 -12.60
CA ASN A 71 -13.59 16.68 -12.32
C ASN A 71 -13.73 17.06 -10.83
N ASN A 72 -13.18 16.25 -9.92
CA ASN A 72 -13.06 16.64 -8.51
C ASN A 72 -12.17 17.88 -8.31
N LEU A 73 -11.23 18.12 -9.20
CA LEU A 73 -10.37 19.31 -9.22
C LEU A 73 -10.99 20.50 -9.98
N GLY A 74 -12.21 20.32 -10.53
CA GLY A 74 -12.97 21.36 -11.20
C GLY A 74 -12.79 21.45 -12.70
N TYR A 75 -12.19 20.42 -13.32
CA TYR A 75 -12.22 20.30 -14.78
C TYR A 75 -13.56 19.71 -15.22
N ASP A 76 -13.90 19.90 -16.49
CA ASP A 76 -15.09 19.32 -17.11
C ASP A 76 -14.67 18.40 -18.25
N ILE A 77 -14.47 17.12 -17.94
CA ILE A 77 -14.02 16.12 -18.91
C ILE A 77 -14.77 14.81 -18.71
N VAL A 78 -15.17 14.16 -19.78
CA VAL A 78 -15.86 12.87 -19.73
C VAL A 78 -14.89 11.72 -20.02
N PRO A 79 -15.13 10.51 -19.47
CA PRO A 79 -14.26 9.34 -19.69
C PRO A 79 -14.02 9.01 -21.16
N GLU A 80 -15.01 9.26 -22.03
CA GLU A 80 -14.94 8.99 -23.47
C GLU A 80 -13.86 9.84 -24.15
N ASP A 81 -13.69 11.10 -23.74
CA ASP A 81 -12.67 11.99 -24.31
C ASP A 81 -11.27 11.50 -23.91
N ILE A 82 -11.09 11.13 -22.66
CA ILE A 82 -9.85 10.53 -22.17
C ILE A 82 -9.57 9.22 -22.92
N SER A 83 -10.59 8.34 -23.03
CA SER A 83 -10.46 7.04 -23.69
C SER A 83 -10.02 7.13 -25.14
N ARG A 84 -10.51 8.14 -25.90
CA ARG A 84 -10.08 8.34 -27.30
C ARG A 84 -8.58 8.53 -27.45
N GLU A 85 -7.93 9.06 -26.41
CA GLU A 85 -6.52 9.41 -26.47
C GLU A 85 -5.60 8.34 -25.87
N ILE A 86 -6.01 7.72 -24.75
CA ILE A 86 -5.14 6.83 -23.99
C ILE A 86 -5.53 5.36 -24.01
N TYR A 87 -6.66 5.00 -24.66
CA TYR A 87 -7.05 3.60 -24.77
C TYR A 87 -6.27 2.87 -25.86
N LEU A 88 -5.62 1.80 -25.47
CA LEU A 88 -4.81 0.96 -26.34
C LEU A 88 -5.54 -0.35 -26.69
N ARG A 89 -5.99 -0.49 -27.94
CA ARG A 89 -6.73 -1.68 -28.43
C ARG A 89 -5.96 -2.99 -28.24
N LYS A 90 -4.62 -2.96 -28.40
CA LYS A 90 -3.77 -4.15 -28.30
C LYS A 90 -3.75 -4.75 -26.90
N VAL A 91 -3.75 -3.89 -25.86
CA VAL A 91 -3.76 -4.31 -24.45
C VAL A 91 -5.15 -4.31 -23.86
N LYS A 92 -6.15 -3.88 -24.60
CA LYS A 92 -7.55 -3.70 -24.16
C LYS A 92 -7.64 -2.90 -22.87
N GLY A 93 -6.95 -1.76 -22.81
CA GLY A 93 -6.88 -0.93 -21.60
C GLY A 93 -5.95 0.25 -21.77
N THR A 94 -5.55 0.85 -20.67
CA THR A 94 -4.68 2.02 -20.57
C THR A 94 -3.41 1.61 -19.80
N LEU A 95 -2.28 2.24 -20.12
CA LEU A 95 -1.04 2.06 -19.36
C LEU A 95 -0.86 3.17 -18.32
N ASN A 96 -0.13 2.87 -17.24
CA ASN A 96 0.19 3.85 -16.19
C ASN A 96 0.83 5.12 -16.77
N ILE A 97 1.77 4.95 -17.69
CA ILE A 97 2.48 6.08 -18.33
C ILE A 97 1.52 6.98 -19.14
N ASP A 98 0.51 6.41 -19.79
CA ASP A 98 -0.46 7.19 -20.56
C ASP A 98 -1.38 7.99 -19.62
N MET A 99 -1.77 7.41 -18.47
CA MET A 99 -2.53 8.10 -17.43
C MET A 99 -1.77 9.31 -16.89
N VAL A 100 -0.48 9.11 -16.54
CA VAL A 100 0.40 10.18 -16.05
C VAL A 100 0.60 11.26 -17.10
N SER A 101 0.88 10.87 -18.36
CA SER A 101 1.14 11.80 -19.46
C SER A 101 -0.10 12.62 -19.81
N PHE A 102 -1.28 12.01 -19.76
CA PHE A 102 -2.53 12.71 -19.98
C PHE A 102 -2.79 13.74 -18.89
N ALA A 103 -2.66 13.35 -17.61
CA ALA A 103 -2.89 14.24 -16.48
C ALA A 103 -1.93 15.44 -16.49
N ARG A 104 -0.67 15.25 -16.85
CA ARG A 104 0.35 16.33 -16.91
C ARG A 104 0.09 17.40 -17.96
N ARG A 105 -0.94 17.27 -18.80
CA ARG A 105 -1.31 18.30 -19.77
C ARG A 105 -2.18 19.41 -19.19
N PHE A 106 -2.72 19.17 -18.01
CA PHE A 106 -3.53 20.16 -17.30
C PHE A 106 -2.61 21.09 -16.52
N GLU A 107 -2.88 22.38 -16.63
CA GLU A 107 -2.18 23.41 -15.86
C GLU A 107 -2.72 23.45 -14.42
N ASP A 108 -1.99 24.05 -13.50
CA ASP A 108 -2.35 24.26 -12.09
C ASP A 108 -2.58 22.95 -11.29
N ILE A 109 -2.00 21.84 -11.74
CA ILE A 109 -2.01 20.58 -10.98
C ILE A 109 -0.63 19.94 -10.88
N THR A 110 -0.39 19.30 -9.75
CA THR A 110 0.77 18.43 -9.53
C THR A 110 0.37 16.97 -9.71
N VAL A 111 1.09 16.28 -10.59
CA VAL A 111 0.89 14.87 -10.90
C VAL A 111 2.04 14.05 -10.34
N THR A 112 1.80 13.29 -9.29
CA THR A 112 2.78 12.48 -8.58
C THR A 112 2.49 11.00 -8.72
N GLU A 113 3.39 10.29 -9.39
CA GLU A 113 3.40 8.84 -9.45
C GLU A 113 4.30 8.30 -8.34
N PHE A 114 3.86 7.27 -7.63
CA PHE A 114 4.64 6.64 -6.57
C PHE A 114 4.28 5.18 -6.37
N TYR A 115 5.13 4.47 -5.63
CA TYR A 115 4.89 3.11 -5.18
C TYR A 115 4.73 3.16 -3.67
N GLY A 116 3.58 2.76 -3.16
CA GLY A 116 3.20 3.03 -1.78
C GLY A 116 2.85 1.80 -0.97
N ASP A 117 2.48 2.09 0.25
CA ASP A 117 1.91 1.14 1.21
C ASP A 117 0.61 1.70 1.77
N LEU A 118 0.00 0.96 2.70
CA LEU A 118 -1.26 1.37 3.30
C LEU A 118 -1.13 2.67 4.13
N THR A 119 0.04 2.93 4.72
CA THR A 119 0.30 4.14 5.50
C THR A 119 0.29 5.36 4.59
N LEU A 120 1.07 5.31 3.51
CA LEU A 120 1.15 6.39 2.53
C LEU A 120 -0.21 6.65 1.84
N LEU A 121 -0.97 5.57 1.58
CA LEU A 121 -2.33 5.67 1.05
C LEU A 121 -3.24 6.45 2.02
N ARG A 122 -3.25 6.09 3.30
CA ARG A 122 -4.05 6.78 4.32
C ARG A 122 -3.64 8.24 4.52
N GLU A 123 -2.34 8.52 4.50
CA GLU A 123 -1.82 9.89 4.59
C GLU A 123 -2.37 10.76 3.45
N ASN A 124 -2.31 10.29 2.22
CA ASN A 124 -2.85 11.05 1.08
C ASN A 124 -4.36 11.24 1.19
N LEU A 125 -5.11 10.20 1.54
CA LEU A 125 -6.55 10.31 1.74
C LEU A 125 -6.88 11.31 2.85
N SER A 126 -6.17 11.29 3.99
CA SER A 126 -6.40 12.22 5.11
C SER A 126 -6.11 13.67 4.74
N MET A 127 -5.29 13.92 3.75
CA MET A 127 -5.09 15.25 3.14
C MET A 127 -6.15 15.64 2.11
N GLY A 128 -7.14 14.76 1.87
CA GLY A 128 -8.23 15.00 0.91
C GLY A 128 -7.90 14.60 -0.52
N TYR A 129 -6.82 13.86 -0.77
CA TYR A 129 -6.44 13.41 -2.11
C TYR A 129 -6.93 12.00 -2.38
N PRO A 130 -7.91 11.79 -3.27
CA PRO A 130 -8.24 10.45 -3.75
C PRO A 130 -7.10 9.91 -4.59
N LEU A 131 -6.85 8.59 -4.51
CA LEU A 131 -5.72 7.96 -5.18
C LEU A 131 -6.17 7.00 -6.26
N ILE A 132 -5.66 7.17 -7.47
CA ILE A 132 -5.78 6.15 -8.50
C ILE A 132 -4.74 5.08 -8.20
N VAL A 133 -5.17 3.83 -8.11
CA VAL A 133 -4.27 2.67 -7.92
C VAL A 133 -4.43 1.67 -9.05
N PHE A 134 -3.32 1.02 -9.42
CA PHE A 134 -3.35 -0.10 -10.34
C PHE A 134 -3.28 -1.41 -9.56
N VAL A 135 -4.24 -2.29 -9.78
CA VAL A 135 -4.36 -3.59 -9.11
C VAL A 135 -4.42 -4.72 -10.12
N ASP A 136 -4.13 -5.94 -9.68
CA ASP A 136 -4.33 -7.14 -10.48
C ASP A 136 -5.43 -8.01 -9.86
N LEU A 137 -6.59 -8.03 -10.51
CA LEU A 137 -7.77 -8.82 -10.13
C LEU A 137 -7.67 -10.28 -10.57
N GLY A 138 -6.60 -10.64 -11.26
CA GLY A 138 -6.43 -11.99 -11.80
C GLY A 138 -6.30 -13.05 -10.71
N ILE A 139 -6.51 -14.30 -11.12
CA ILE A 139 -6.45 -15.47 -10.26
C ILE A 139 -5.32 -16.38 -10.76
N TRP A 140 -4.48 -16.89 -9.86
CA TRP A 140 -3.33 -17.76 -10.15
C TRP A 140 -2.33 -17.08 -11.10
N SER A 141 -2.11 -17.63 -12.29
CA SER A 141 -1.21 -17.11 -13.31
C SER A 141 -1.87 -16.18 -14.34
N ILE A 142 -3.20 -16.04 -14.27
CA ILE A 142 -3.94 -15.14 -15.17
C ILE A 142 -3.92 -13.74 -14.60
N ARG A 143 -3.38 -12.79 -15.35
CA ARG A 143 -3.35 -11.38 -14.98
C ARG A 143 -4.58 -10.66 -15.51
N LYS A 144 -5.23 -9.86 -14.65
CA LYS A 144 -6.31 -8.94 -15.03
C LYS A 144 -6.06 -7.59 -14.37
N GLY A 145 -5.31 -6.72 -15.07
CA GLY A 145 -5.04 -5.35 -14.61
C GLY A 145 -6.32 -4.55 -14.52
N HIS A 146 -6.42 -3.70 -13.49
CA HIS A 146 -7.59 -2.87 -13.25
C HIS A 146 -7.19 -1.60 -12.50
N TYR A 147 -7.80 -0.47 -12.86
CA TYR A 147 -7.67 0.77 -12.10
C TYR A 147 -8.85 0.96 -11.16
N MET A 148 -8.54 1.33 -9.94
CA MET A 148 -9.51 1.72 -8.92
C MET A 148 -9.20 3.15 -8.44
N LEU A 149 -10.22 3.86 -8.02
CA LEU A 149 -10.05 5.12 -7.29
C LEU A 149 -10.33 4.87 -5.82
N VAL A 150 -9.29 4.99 -4.98
CA VAL A 150 -9.45 4.90 -3.53
C VAL A 150 -9.89 6.26 -3.04
N VAL A 151 -11.08 6.31 -2.45
CA VAL A 151 -11.72 7.54 -1.94
C VAL A 151 -11.81 7.57 -0.41
N GLY A 152 -11.50 6.45 0.26
CA GLY A 152 -11.56 6.43 1.71
C GLY A 152 -11.04 5.13 2.32
N TYR A 153 -11.05 5.10 3.65
CA TYR A 153 -10.78 3.91 4.46
C TYR A 153 -11.60 3.95 5.75
N ASP A 154 -11.83 2.79 6.32
CA ASP A 154 -12.48 2.65 7.60
C ASP A 154 -11.88 1.46 8.38
N ASP A 155 -11.20 1.79 9.46
CA ASP A 155 -10.53 0.79 10.31
C ASP A 155 -11.53 -0.03 11.12
N SER A 156 -12.75 0.47 11.35
CA SER A 156 -13.79 -0.28 12.08
C SER A 156 -14.30 -1.48 11.29
N ILE A 157 -14.31 -1.37 9.95
CA ILE A 157 -14.65 -2.45 9.02
C ILE A 157 -13.41 -3.10 8.39
N GLY A 158 -12.21 -2.57 8.69
CA GLY A 158 -10.93 -3.12 8.25
C GLY A 158 -10.72 -3.06 6.74
N GLY A 159 -11.12 -1.96 6.07
CA GLY A 159 -11.09 -1.88 4.62
C GLY A 159 -10.89 -0.49 4.03
N VAL A 160 -10.62 -0.48 2.71
CA VAL A 160 -10.63 0.72 1.86
C VAL A 160 -11.97 0.87 1.16
N ILE A 161 -12.34 2.11 0.87
CA ILE A 161 -13.54 2.45 0.09
C ILE A 161 -13.07 2.90 -1.28
N VAL A 162 -13.56 2.25 -2.32
CA VAL A 162 -13.10 2.47 -3.68
C VAL A 162 -14.24 2.65 -4.67
N TYR A 163 -13.96 3.34 -5.78
CA TYR A 163 -14.74 3.28 -7.01
C TYR A 163 -14.08 2.26 -7.94
N SER A 164 -14.82 1.26 -8.38
CA SER A 164 -14.28 0.13 -9.13
C SER A 164 -15.29 -0.39 -10.17
N GLY A 165 -15.01 -0.18 -11.42
CA GLY A 165 -15.91 -0.60 -12.48
C GLY A 165 -17.28 0.09 -12.38
N ALA A 166 -18.35 -0.67 -12.24
CA ALA A 166 -19.71 -0.16 -12.06
C ALA A 166 -20.09 0.08 -10.59
N GLU A 167 -19.19 -0.19 -9.64
CA GLU A 167 -19.48 -0.11 -8.21
C GLU A 167 -18.88 1.16 -7.59
N LYS A 168 -19.77 2.02 -7.12
CA LYS A 168 -19.43 3.17 -6.28
C LYS A 168 -19.35 2.75 -4.82
N ASP A 169 -18.40 3.32 -4.07
CA ASP A 169 -18.25 3.11 -2.62
C ASP A 169 -18.12 1.63 -2.21
N LYS A 170 -17.50 0.83 -3.09
CA LYS A 170 -17.20 -0.56 -2.79
C LYS A 170 -16.20 -0.65 -1.64
N VAL A 171 -16.54 -1.44 -0.62
CA VAL A 171 -15.63 -1.74 0.48
C VAL A 171 -14.82 -2.99 0.15
N ILE A 172 -13.50 -2.89 0.26
CA ILE A 172 -12.56 -3.99 0.07
C ILE A 172 -11.69 -4.11 1.32
N GLY A 173 -11.69 -5.29 1.96
CA GLY A 173 -10.88 -5.55 3.14
C GLY A 173 -9.38 -5.33 2.88
N TYR A 174 -8.65 -4.79 3.85
CA TYR A 174 -7.23 -4.45 3.69
C TYR A 174 -6.38 -5.61 3.15
N LYS A 175 -6.56 -6.83 3.68
CA LYS A 175 -5.80 -8.00 3.23
C LYS A 175 -6.02 -8.30 1.74
N GLU A 176 -7.25 -8.21 1.28
CA GLU A 176 -7.60 -8.45 -0.12
C GLU A 176 -7.08 -7.33 -1.01
N PHE A 177 -7.31 -6.08 -0.61
CA PHE A 177 -6.83 -4.90 -1.33
C PHE A 177 -5.31 -4.94 -1.49
N MET A 178 -4.56 -5.14 -0.40
CA MET A 178 -3.10 -5.18 -0.42
C MET A 178 -2.58 -6.30 -1.34
N ARG A 179 -3.19 -7.48 -1.32
CA ARG A 179 -2.83 -8.58 -2.23
C ARG A 179 -3.01 -8.21 -3.70
N MET A 180 -4.12 -7.54 -4.05
CA MET A 180 -4.37 -7.10 -5.44
C MET A 180 -3.42 -5.97 -5.84
N TRP A 181 -3.16 -5.05 -4.93
CA TRP A 181 -2.28 -3.90 -5.18
C TRP A 181 -0.80 -4.32 -5.28
N GLU A 182 -0.34 -5.24 -4.43
CA GLU A 182 0.99 -5.88 -4.54
C GLU A 182 1.20 -6.51 -5.92
N ARG A 183 0.23 -7.27 -6.41
CA ARG A 183 0.27 -7.87 -7.74
C ARG A 183 0.25 -6.83 -8.86
N GLY A 184 -0.31 -5.66 -8.62
CA GLY A 184 -0.27 -4.46 -9.47
C GLY A 184 1.03 -3.66 -9.33
N GLY A 185 1.97 -4.10 -8.49
CA GLY A 185 3.26 -3.43 -8.26
C GLY A 185 3.19 -2.25 -7.30
N TYR A 186 2.14 -2.14 -6.48
CA TYR A 186 1.93 -1.02 -5.53
C TYR A 186 1.85 0.36 -6.17
N TRP A 187 1.59 0.41 -7.49
CA TRP A 187 1.51 1.67 -8.22
C TRP A 187 0.32 2.53 -7.77
N ALA A 188 0.58 3.81 -7.58
CA ALA A 188 -0.42 4.82 -7.27
C ALA A 188 -0.14 6.13 -7.99
N LEU A 189 -1.20 6.88 -8.28
CA LEU A 189 -1.15 8.20 -8.88
C LEU A 189 -1.98 9.16 -8.04
N ARG A 190 -1.32 10.23 -7.58
CA ARG A 190 -1.97 11.39 -6.98
C ARG A 190 -2.00 12.53 -7.99
N ILE A 191 -3.14 13.17 -8.10
CA ILE A 191 -3.32 14.41 -8.85
C ILE A 191 -3.91 15.42 -7.87
N ALA A 192 -3.25 16.54 -7.70
CA ALA A 192 -3.62 17.56 -6.72
C ALA A 192 -3.53 18.94 -7.35
N LYS A 193 -4.40 19.88 -6.95
CA LYS A 193 -4.29 21.29 -7.32
C LYS A 193 -3.15 21.94 -6.53
N GLU A 194 -2.37 22.82 -7.17
CA GLU A 194 -1.33 23.62 -6.51
C GLU A 194 -1.92 24.72 -5.62
#